data_d6aabb32c52a507d2eeecf9eb2390631
#
_entry.id   d6aabb32c52a507d2eeecf9eb2390631
#
_cell.length_a   1.000
_cell.length_b   1.000
_cell.length_c   1.000
_cell.angle_alpha   90.00
_cell.angle_beta   90.00
_cell.angle_gamma   90.00
#
_symmetry.space_group_name_H-M   'P 1'
#
loop_
_entity.id
_entity.type
_entity.pdbx_description
1 polymer ?
#
loop_
_entity_poly.entity_id
_entity_poly.type
_entity_poly.pdbx_seq_one_letter_code
_entity_poly.pdbx_strand_id
1 'polypeptide(L)'
;GTAVYAGTDKCATCHKRVTPDIVNQFAGSVMAKAGVKCIDCHVVKKNNPLGKSHEGFFITTTPTPKNCAKCHPAETKQFNHSRHGAPAWIALTGLDDFSSEQKKVLGDIPEANRGPNGIITATRNSLFEMEGPNVTPAACQTCHSIGKPNKDGSIGNCNKCHLRHEFSLAQVRKPEICGQCHLGPDHPQSEIYEESAHGVMYHTEGDKWNWDQKPGRLTVNDMPAPTCATCHMSGFGNQGTTHDVGKRLSKFLFAAVSSNRSNYIEGREAMKSICANCHSDKFVDNFYARADSVTSFVNSKVSEANKIMTGLVKDGIISKKPFENQVSFTAFDLWHYYGRTAKFGAYMQGADYVQWHGVYPLLKELNKLKGEAAALRASHGKGARP
;
A
#
# COMPACT_ATOMS: atom_id res chain seq x y z
N GLY A 1 25.85 -25.68 -5.25
CA GLY A 1 26.32 -26.06 -3.95
C GLY A 1 25.20 -26.03 -2.93
N THR A 2 24.42 -27.10 -2.85
CA THR A 2 23.47 -27.39 -1.77
C THR A 2 24.25 -27.80 -0.52
N ALA A 3 24.90 -26.87 0.11
CA ALA A 3 25.74 -27.23 1.24
C ALA A 3 25.28 -26.53 2.52
N VAL A 4 25.27 -27.27 3.56
CA VAL A 4 25.55 -26.88 4.94
C VAL A 4 24.40 -26.64 5.90
N TYR A 5 23.17 -26.48 5.51
CA TYR A 5 22.07 -26.31 6.50
C TYR A 5 21.60 -27.64 7.15
N ALA A 6 22.10 -28.79 6.67
CA ALA A 6 21.53 -30.10 6.97
C ALA A 6 22.10 -30.82 8.21
N GLY A 7 23.12 -30.29 8.89
CA GLY A 7 23.89 -31.12 9.81
C GLY A 7 23.78 -30.85 11.31
N THR A 8 23.41 -29.63 11.75
CA THR A 8 23.58 -29.25 13.18
C THR A 8 22.43 -28.46 13.82
N ASP A 9 21.36 -28.16 13.09
CA ASP A 9 20.21 -27.42 13.63
C ASP A 9 19.12 -28.39 14.09
N LYS A 10 18.91 -28.49 15.41
CA LYS A 10 17.85 -29.30 16.01
C LYS A 10 16.47 -28.99 15.42
N CYS A 11 16.20 -27.72 15.11
CA CYS A 11 14.94 -27.28 14.53
C CYS A 11 14.76 -27.89 13.14
N ALA A 12 15.74 -27.74 12.25
CA ALA A 12 15.69 -28.28 10.90
C ALA A 12 15.61 -29.81 10.91
N THR A 13 16.32 -30.50 11.81
CA THR A 13 16.30 -31.97 11.92
C THR A 13 14.89 -32.48 12.23
N CYS A 14 14.17 -31.84 13.18
CA CYS A 14 12.80 -32.22 13.51
C CYS A 14 11.83 -31.80 12.40
N HIS A 15 11.91 -30.53 11.95
CA HIS A 15 10.96 -29.95 11.01
C HIS A 15 11.06 -30.56 9.60
N LYS A 16 12.20 -31.18 9.21
CA LYS A 16 12.27 -32.00 7.99
C LYS A 16 11.26 -33.15 7.96
N ARG A 17 10.82 -33.64 9.13
CA ARG A 17 9.81 -34.71 9.23
C ARG A 17 8.41 -34.21 9.37
N VAL A 18 8.20 -33.07 10.08
CA VAL A 18 6.85 -32.59 10.45
C VAL A 18 6.35 -31.46 9.56
N THR A 19 7.26 -30.65 9.02
CA THR A 19 6.94 -29.54 8.09
C THR A 19 8.08 -29.36 7.06
N PRO A 20 8.31 -30.36 6.18
CA PRO A 20 9.48 -30.40 5.30
C PRO A 20 9.60 -29.16 4.40
N ASP A 21 8.50 -28.62 3.90
CA ASP A 21 8.51 -27.50 2.97
C ASP A 21 9.09 -26.22 3.59
N ILE A 22 8.85 -25.98 4.87
CA ILE A 22 9.46 -24.83 5.58
C ILE A 22 11.00 -24.92 5.54
N VAL A 23 11.54 -26.12 5.78
CA VAL A 23 12.98 -26.35 5.78
C VAL A 23 13.55 -26.24 4.36
N ASN A 24 12.85 -26.80 3.37
CA ASN A 24 13.28 -26.78 1.98
C ASN A 24 13.30 -25.35 1.42
N GLN A 25 12.22 -24.57 1.62
CA GLN A 25 12.14 -23.17 1.22
C GLN A 25 13.24 -22.32 1.88
N PHE A 26 13.41 -22.50 3.21
CA PHE A 26 14.43 -21.74 3.92
C PHE A 26 15.85 -22.09 3.45
N ALA A 27 16.16 -23.35 3.20
CA ALA A 27 17.47 -23.79 2.74
C ALA A 27 17.90 -23.14 1.40
N GLY A 28 16.94 -22.82 0.52
CA GLY A 28 17.13 -22.09 -0.73
C GLY A 28 17.28 -20.58 -0.58
N SER A 29 16.90 -20.02 0.57
CA SER A 29 16.76 -18.59 0.79
C SER A 29 18.09 -17.83 0.85
N VAL A 30 18.03 -16.50 0.60
CA VAL A 30 19.18 -15.61 0.80
C VAL A 30 19.58 -15.53 2.27
N MET A 31 18.63 -15.72 3.21
CA MET A 31 18.89 -15.74 4.65
C MET A 31 19.75 -16.95 5.05
N ALA A 32 19.40 -18.16 4.56
CA ALA A 32 20.20 -19.36 4.82
C ALA A 32 21.61 -19.24 4.22
N LYS A 33 21.73 -18.69 3.01
CA LYS A 33 23.04 -18.42 2.36
C LYS A 33 23.90 -17.43 3.16
N ALA A 34 23.27 -16.52 3.90
CA ALA A 34 23.92 -15.57 4.80
C ALA A 34 24.23 -16.17 6.20
N GLY A 35 23.92 -17.45 6.45
CA GLY A 35 24.21 -18.14 7.71
C GLY A 35 23.15 -17.91 8.81
N VAL A 36 22.02 -17.30 8.51
CA VAL A 36 20.89 -17.12 9.43
C VAL A 36 20.28 -18.48 9.76
N LYS A 37 19.85 -18.66 11.01
CA LYS A 37 19.25 -19.90 11.52
C LYS A 37 17.81 -19.66 11.98
N CYS A 38 17.04 -20.74 12.12
CA CYS A 38 15.66 -20.69 12.62
C CYS A 38 15.56 -19.94 13.96
N ILE A 39 16.52 -20.18 14.85
CA ILE A 39 16.59 -19.55 16.19
C ILE A 39 16.75 -18.04 16.14
N ASP A 40 17.40 -17.47 15.13
CA ASP A 40 17.67 -16.03 15.04
C ASP A 40 16.37 -15.23 14.86
N CYS A 41 15.41 -15.83 14.14
CA CYS A 41 14.08 -15.25 13.92
C CYS A 41 13.06 -15.66 14.99
N HIS A 42 13.06 -16.94 15.39
CA HIS A 42 11.99 -17.53 16.18
C HIS A 42 12.21 -17.49 17.69
N VAL A 43 13.47 -17.55 18.19
CA VAL A 43 13.71 -17.50 19.63
C VAL A 43 13.48 -16.08 20.17
N VAL A 44 12.71 -16.01 21.23
CA VAL A 44 12.35 -14.77 21.93
C VAL A 44 12.58 -14.90 23.44
N LYS A 45 12.63 -13.77 24.15
CA LYS A 45 12.73 -13.76 25.60
C LYS A 45 11.46 -14.36 26.24
N LYS A 46 11.60 -14.99 27.41
CA LYS A 46 10.46 -15.61 28.15
C LYS A 46 9.30 -14.67 28.45
N ASN A 47 9.56 -13.36 28.57
CA ASN A 47 8.54 -12.34 28.79
C ASN A 47 7.95 -11.76 27.49
N ASN A 48 8.28 -12.31 26.31
CA ASN A 48 7.66 -11.87 25.08
C ASN A 48 6.19 -12.32 25.02
N PRO A 49 5.22 -11.43 24.84
CA PRO A 49 3.79 -11.77 24.86
C PRO A 49 3.34 -12.67 23.70
N LEU A 50 4.17 -12.83 22.66
CA LEU A 50 3.93 -13.72 21.52
C LEU A 50 4.69 -15.05 21.65
N GLY A 51 5.41 -15.24 22.76
CA GLY A 51 6.27 -16.39 22.99
C GLY A 51 5.52 -17.57 23.57
N LYS A 52 5.97 -18.79 23.24
CA LYS A 52 5.52 -20.05 23.81
C LYS A 52 6.70 -21.01 23.97
N SER A 53 6.59 -21.93 24.94
CA SER A 53 7.57 -23.01 25.12
C SER A 53 7.47 -24.01 23.96
N HIS A 54 8.62 -24.44 23.43
CA HIS A 54 8.73 -25.42 22.37
C HIS A 54 10.11 -26.09 22.41
N GLU A 55 10.16 -27.40 22.68
CA GLU A 55 11.38 -28.22 22.64
C GLU A 55 12.60 -27.60 23.35
N GLY A 56 12.39 -27.06 24.55
CA GLY A 56 13.44 -26.43 25.36
C GLY A 56 13.75 -24.98 25.02
N PHE A 57 13.11 -24.42 24.01
CA PHE A 57 13.21 -23.00 23.63
C PHE A 57 11.93 -22.25 23.96
N PHE A 58 12.03 -20.91 24.03
CA PHE A 58 10.86 -20.04 24.06
C PHE A 58 10.81 -19.28 22.72
N ILE A 59 9.80 -19.58 21.91
CA ILE A 59 9.73 -19.15 20.53
C ILE A 59 8.43 -18.40 20.21
N THR A 60 8.50 -17.52 19.22
CA THR A 60 7.31 -17.05 18.48
C THR A 60 7.16 -17.81 17.16
N THR A 61 5.94 -18.26 16.85
CA THR A 61 5.66 -18.88 15.54
C THR A 61 5.59 -17.87 14.41
N THR A 62 5.31 -16.60 14.73
CA THR A 62 5.23 -15.53 13.75
C THR A 62 6.16 -14.39 14.16
N PRO A 63 7.41 -14.37 13.64
CA PRO A 63 8.32 -13.25 13.86
C PRO A 63 7.70 -11.93 13.43
N THR A 64 7.94 -10.90 14.24
CA THR A 64 7.46 -9.53 14.03
C THR A 64 8.59 -8.64 13.51
N PRO A 65 8.33 -7.38 13.12
CA PRO A 65 9.37 -6.43 12.78
C PRO A 65 10.43 -6.26 13.87
N LYS A 66 10.10 -6.50 15.13
CA LYS A 66 11.06 -6.49 16.24
C LYS A 66 12.13 -7.58 16.13
N ASN A 67 11.78 -8.74 15.55
CA ASN A 67 12.75 -9.80 15.27
C ASN A 67 13.65 -9.42 14.08
N CYS A 68 13.06 -8.86 13.03
CA CYS A 68 13.78 -8.43 11.82
C CYS A 68 14.76 -7.27 12.12
N ALA A 69 14.37 -6.33 12.96
CA ALA A 69 15.18 -5.18 13.36
C ALA A 69 16.51 -5.51 14.04
N LYS A 70 16.70 -6.74 14.55
CA LYS A 70 17.97 -7.20 15.10
C LYS A 70 19.11 -7.12 14.06
N CYS A 71 18.78 -7.34 12.78
CA CYS A 71 19.74 -7.32 11.67
C CYS A 71 19.38 -6.24 10.62
N HIS A 72 18.09 -5.84 10.53
CA HIS A 72 17.55 -4.89 9.56
C HIS A 72 16.95 -3.63 10.23
N PRO A 73 17.71 -2.89 11.08
CA PRO A 73 17.18 -1.74 11.78
C PRO A 73 16.81 -0.57 10.86
N ALA A 74 17.58 -0.36 9.78
CA ALA A 74 17.36 0.71 8.82
C ALA A 74 16.07 0.49 8.01
N GLU A 75 15.85 -0.73 7.52
CA GLU A 75 14.67 -1.14 6.78
C GLU A 75 13.41 -1.04 7.67
N THR A 76 13.53 -1.50 8.91
CA THR A 76 12.43 -1.41 9.89
C THR A 76 12.09 0.05 10.20
N LYS A 77 13.08 0.92 10.37
CA LYS A 77 12.86 2.34 10.56
C LYS A 77 12.17 2.99 9.36
N GLN A 78 12.64 2.73 8.14
CA GLN A 78 12.02 3.24 6.90
C GLN A 78 10.59 2.75 6.74
N PHE A 79 10.33 1.47 7.05
CA PHE A 79 8.98 0.90 7.03
C PHE A 79 8.05 1.59 8.04
N ASN A 80 8.50 1.80 9.28
CA ASN A 80 7.71 2.50 10.30
C ASN A 80 7.41 3.95 9.92
N HIS A 81 8.27 4.60 9.15
CA HIS A 81 8.06 5.95 8.63
C HIS A 81 7.11 5.97 7.42
N SER A 82 6.87 4.84 6.78
CA SER A 82 6.07 4.74 5.55
C SER A 82 4.57 4.66 5.82
N ARG A 83 3.78 4.82 4.76
CA ARG A 83 2.34 4.59 4.82
C ARG A 83 1.95 3.10 4.97
N HIS A 84 2.85 2.16 4.74
CA HIS A 84 2.66 0.74 5.03
C HIS A 84 2.88 0.40 6.51
N GLY A 85 3.50 1.29 7.29
CA GLY A 85 3.54 1.18 8.74
C GLY A 85 2.18 1.47 9.39
N ALA A 86 2.18 2.12 10.53
CA ALA A 86 0.95 2.43 11.28
C ALA A 86 -0.18 3.06 10.44
N PRO A 87 0.08 4.00 9.50
CA PRO A 87 -0.97 4.62 8.71
C PRO A 87 -1.87 3.64 7.95
N ALA A 88 -1.35 2.48 7.53
CA ALA A 88 -2.16 1.47 6.84
C ALA A 88 -3.27 0.90 7.74
N TRP A 89 -2.96 0.61 8.99
CA TRP A 89 -3.94 0.10 9.95
C TRP A 89 -4.86 1.19 10.49
N ILE A 90 -4.29 2.37 10.79
CA ILE A 90 -5.05 3.54 11.26
C ILE A 90 -6.15 3.93 10.27
N ALA A 91 -5.93 3.74 8.97
CA ALA A 91 -6.92 4.01 7.93
C ALA A 91 -8.23 3.22 8.11
N LEU A 92 -8.21 2.10 8.84
CA LEU A 92 -9.40 1.31 9.17
C LEU A 92 -9.90 1.60 10.59
N THR A 93 -9.04 1.39 11.58
CA THR A 93 -9.42 1.31 13.00
C THR A 93 -9.19 2.59 13.77
N GLY A 94 -8.62 3.62 13.16
CA GLY A 94 -8.12 4.77 13.89
C GLY A 94 -6.98 4.37 14.82
N LEU A 95 -6.93 4.97 16.03
CA LEU A 95 -5.88 4.76 17.00
C LEU A 95 -6.22 3.74 18.10
N ASP A 96 -7.37 3.08 18.03
CA ASP A 96 -7.90 2.27 19.14
C ASP A 96 -7.03 1.06 19.47
N ASP A 97 -6.43 0.44 18.44
CA ASP A 97 -5.63 -0.77 18.60
C ASP A 97 -4.17 -0.51 19.02
N PHE A 98 -3.75 0.76 19.10
CA PHE A 98 -2.38 1.12 19.39
C PHE A 98 -2.18 1.39 20.90
N SER A 99 -1.17 0.75 21.51
CA SER A 99 -0.72 1.06 22.87
C SER A 99 -0.16 2.49 22.98
N SER A 100 -0.01 2.99 24.22
CA SER A 100 0.56 4.32 24.44
C SER A 100 1.99 4.45 23.90
N GLU A 101 2.80 3.39 23.99
CA GLU A 101 4.16 3.35 23.43
C GLU A 101 4.15 3.36 21.91
N GLN A 102 3.26 2.60 21.29
CA GLN A 102 3.11 2.59 19.83
C GLN A 102 2.62 3.94 19.31
N LYS A 103 1.72 4.61 20.02
CA LYS A 103 1.28 5.98 19.68
C LYS A 103 2.42 7.00 19.69
N LYS A 104 3.43 6.85 20.55
CA LYS A 104 4.62 7.74 20.54
C LYS A 104 5.38 7.65 19.22
N VAL A 105 5.52 6.44 18.66
CA VAL A 105 6.21 6.23 17.36
C VAL A 105 5.53 6.96 16.21
N LEU A 106 4.23 7.26 16.32
CA LEU A 106 3.50 8.00 15.27
C LEU A 106 4.03 9.43 15.08
N GLY A 107 4.63 10.01 16.13
CA GLY A 107 5.30 11.31 16.07
C GLY A 107 6.51 11.33 15.12
N ASP A 108 7.15 10.19 14.92
CA ASP A 108 8.34 10.04 14.09
C ASP A 108 8.00 9.86 12.59
N ILE A 109 6.71 9.66 12.25
CA ILE A 109 6.29 9.52 10.86
C ILE A 109 6.45 10.86 10.15
N PRO A 110 7.20 10.92 9.03
CA PRO A 110 7.37 12.14 8.26
C PRO A 110 6.02 12.75 7.84
N GLU A 111 5.91 14.06 7.84
CA GLU A 111 4.69 14.78 7.44
C GLU A 111 4.16 14.31 6.08
N ALA A 112 5.05 14.10 5.13
CA ALA A 112 4.73 13.58 3.79
C ALA A 112 4.00 12.22 3.84
N ASN A 113 4.11 11.45 4.91
CA ASN A 113 3.48 10.15 5.10
C ASN A 113 2.26 10.16 6.03
N ARG A 114 1.92 11.31 6.64
CA ARG A 114 0.76 11.42 7.55
C ARG A 114 -0.58 11.53 6.82
N GLY A 115 -0.60 11.84 5.56
CA GLY A 115 -1.80 12.05 4.75
C GLY A 115 -2.02 13.52 4.39
N PRO A 116 -3.08 13.83 3.65
CA PRO A 116 -3.44 15.22 3.33
C PRO A 116 -3.60 16.01 4.63
N ASN A 117 -3.09 17.22 4.67
CA ASN A 117 -3.11 18.11 5.84
C ASN A 117 -2.22 17.65 7.03
N GLY A 118 -1.31 16.71 6.83
CA GLY A 118 -0.39 16.23 7.87
C GLY A 118 -1.07 15.51 9.04
N ILE A 119 -2.32 15.11 8.91
CA ILE A 119 -3.14 14.53 9.99
C ILE A 119 -3.21 13.00 9.81
N ILE A 120 -2.87 12.26 10.86
CA ILE A 120 -3.21 10.85 10.99
C ILE A 120 -4.63 10.78 11.57
N THR A 121 -5.56 10.16 10.82
CA THR A 121 -6.96 10.06 11.24
C THR A 121 -7.08 9.26 12.54
N ALA A 122 -7.70 9.85 13.56
CA ALA A 122 -7.90 9.21 14.85
C ALA A 122 -9.22 8.42 14.96
N THR A 123 -10.13 8.58 13.99
CA THR A 123 -11.44 7.93 13.97
C THR A 123 -11.46 6.73 13.04
N ARG A 124 -12.30 5.75 13.37
CA ARG A 124 -12.54 4.58 12.51
C ARG A 124 -13.10 4.98 11.17
N ASN A 125 -12.81 4.19 10.16
CA ASN A 125 -13.36 4.35 8.83
C ASN A 125 -14.84 3.94 8.82
N SER A 126 -15.71 4.78 8.24
CA SER A 126 -17.16 4.55 8.25
C SER A 126 -17.58 3.30 7.46
N LEU A 127 -16.88 2.97 6.37
CA LEU A 127 -17.14 1.74 5.61
C LEU A 127 -16.76 0.51 6.46
N PHE A 128 -15.60 0.55 7.13
CA PHE A 128 -15.16 -0.49 8.04
C PHE A 128 -16.17 -0.72 9.19
N GLU A 129 -16.73 0.36 9.75
CA GLU A 129 -17.76 0.28 10.78
C GLU A 129 -19.07 -0.33 10.24
N MET A 130 -19.48 0.06 9.04
CA MET A 130 -20.70 -0.44 8.39
C MET A 130 -20.62 -1.94 8.09
N GLU A 131 -19.48 -2.43 7.61
CA GLU A 131 -19.26 -3.84 7.28
C GLU A 131 -19.16 -4.71 8.53
N GLY A 132 -18.60 -4.20 9.61
CA GLY A 132 -18.54 -4.85 10.92
C GLY A 132 -17.59 -6.04 11.02
N PRO A 133 -17.53 -6.66 12.23
CA PRO A 133 -16.50 -7.64 12.58
C PRO A 133 -16.65 -9.01 11.86
N ASN A 134 -17.78 -9.28 11.25
CA ASN A 134 -17.98 -10.53 10.51
C ASN A 134 -17.35 -10.51 9.11
N VAL A 135 -17.18 -9.34 8.53
CA VAL A 135 -16.66 -9.15 7.16
C VAL A 135 -15.22 -8.66 7.17
N THR A 136 -14.92 -7.67 7.96
CA THR A 136 -13.64 -6.92 7.90
C THR A 136 -12.38 -7.78 8.11
N PRO A 137 -12.37 -8.89 8.93
CA PRO A 137 -11.18 -9.74 9.05
C PRO A 137 -10.79 -10.45 7.75
N ALA A 138 -11.78 -10.85 6.96
CA ALA A 138 -11.56 -11.52 5.67
C ALA A 138 -11.39 -10.53 4.49
N ALA A 139 -11.79 -9.27 4.67
CA ALA A 139 -11.76 -8.21 3.68
C ALA A 139 -10.65 -7.18 4.01
N CYS A 140 -11.03 -6.01 4.52
CA CYS A 140 -10.15 -4.86 4.74
C CYS A 140 -8.86 -5.20 5.51
N GLN A 141 -8.99 -5.99 6.58
CA GLN A 141 -7.84 -6.34 7.43
C GLN A 141 -6.85 -7.28 6.74
N THR A 142 -7.25 -8.01 5.71
CA THR A 142 -6.34 -8.89 4.97
C THR A 142 -5.17 -8.07 4.39
N CYS A 143 -5.44 -6.95 3.75
CA CYS A 143 -4.44 -6.06 3.18
C CYS A 143 -3.85 -5.10 4.22
N HIS A 144 -4.71 -4.41 4.96
CA HIS A 144 -4.29 -3.37 5.91
C HIS A 144 -3.52 -3.88 7.13
N SER A 145 -3.54 -5.21 7.41
CA SER A 145 -2.71 -5.83 8.46
C SER A 145 -1.19 -5.68 8.22
N ILE A 146 -0.78 -5.17 7.06
CA ILE A 146 0.62 -4.78 6.83
C ILE A 146 1.10 -3.78 7.90
N GLY A 147 0.25 -2.88 8.38
CA GLY A 147 0.54 -1.87 9.40
C GLY A 147 -0.01 -2.17 10.80
N LYS A 148 -0.52 -3.39 11.05
CA LYS A 148 -1.15 -3.75 12.32
C LYS A 148 -0.18 -3.66 13.51
N PRO A 149 -0.62 -3.10 14.66
CA PRO A 149 0.16 -3.14 15.90
C PRO A 149 0.27 -4.56 16.46
N ASN A 150 1.46 -4.95 16.92
CA ASN A 150 1.74 -6.26 17.51
C ASN A 150 1.79 -6.16 19.04
N LYS A 151 1.45 -7.26 19.72
CA LYS A 151 1.47 -7.32 21.21
C LYS A 151 2.85 -7.12 21.82
N ASP A 152 3.93 -7.32 21.07
CA ASP A 152 5.32 -7.10 21.51
C ASP A 152 5.79 -5.65 21.38
N GLY A 153 4.89 -4.73 21.02
CA GLY A 153 5.14 -3.30 20.87
C GLY A 153 5.60 -2.88 19.46
N SER A 154 5.92 -3.83 18.57
CA SER A 154 6.26 -3.51 17.20
C SER A 154 5.02 -3.18 16.35
N ILE A 155 5.22 -2.57 15.19
CA ILE A 155 4.17 -2.22 14.24
C ILE A 155 4.45 -2.87 12.90
N GLY A 156 3.43 -3.49 12.32
CA GLY A 156 3.46 -4.00 10.96
C GLY A 156 3.87 -5.44 10.79
N ASN A 157 3.99 -5.84 9.52
CA ASN A 157 4.26 -7.22 9.14
C ASN A 157 5.14 -7.28 7.87
N CYS A 158 6.43 -7.50 8.04
CA CYS A 158 7.41 -7.64 6.94
C CYS A 158 7.07 -8.81 6.00
N ASN A 159 6.41 -9.85 6.52
CA ASN A 159 6.05 -11.04 5.75
C ASN A 159 4.91 -10.81 4.73
N LYS A 160 4.32 -9.62 4.69
CA LYS A 160 3.36 -9.26 3.63
C LYS A 160 4.05 -9.10 2.27
N CYS A 161 5.33 -8.75 2.28
CA CYS A 161 6.16 -8.63 1.08
C CYS A 161 7.25 -9.72 1.03
N HIS A 162 7.91 -10.00 2.16
CA HIS A 162 8.94 -11.02 2.25
C HIS A 162 8.31 -12.37 2.64
N LEU A 163 7.90 -13.13 1.62
CA LEU A 163 7.19 -14.40 1.86
C LEU A 163 8.09 -15.41 2.58
N ARG A 164 7.57 -15.96 3.65
CA ARG A 164 8.16 -17.02 4.44
C ARG A 164 8.08 -18.35 3.67
N HIS A 165 9.10 -19.16 3.68
CA HIS A 165 10.43 -19.05 4.28
C HIS A 165 11.49 -18.84 3.20
N GLU A 166 11.08 -18.57 1.98
CA GLU A 166 11.94 -18.44 0.80
C GLU A 166 12.75 -17.13 0.83
N PHE A 167 12.16 -16.03 1.32
CA PHE A 167 12.80 -14.70 1.39
C PHE A 167 13.54 -14.33 0.10
N SER A 168 12.90 -14.53 -1.04
CA SER A 168 13.49 -14.35 -2.36
C SER A 168 13.53 -12.88 -2.77
N LEU A 169 14.65 -12.42 -3.36
CA LEU A 169 14.72 -11.11 -4.01
C LEU A 169 13.81 -11.04 -5.25
N ALA A 170 13.72 -12.14 -5.99
CA ALA A 170 12.85 -12.25 -7.15
C ALA A 170 11.39 -11.98 -6.76
N GLN A 171 10.89 -12.61 -5.69
CA GLN A 171 9.51 -12.42 -5.21
C GLN A 171 9.19 -10.95 -4.90
N VAL A 172 10.05 -10.26 -4.13
CA VAL A 172 9.77 -8.87 -3.73
C VAL A 172 9.94 -7.83 -4.84
N ARG A 173 10.51 -8.22 -5.98
CA ARG A 173 10.70 -7.39 -7.17
C ARG A 173 9.58 -7.55 -8.20
N LYS A 174 8.92 -8.70 -8.20
CA LYS A 174 7.81 -8.99 -9.12
C LYS A 174 6.54 -8.22 -8.72
N PRO A 175 5.74 -7.77 -9.70
CA PRO A 175 4.52 -6.99 -9.47
C PRO A 175 3.50 -7.70 -8.57
N GLU A 176 3.40 -9.02 -8.65
CA GLU A 176 2.43 -9.85 -7.94
C GLU A 176 2.49 -9.67 -6.42
N ILE A 177 3.67 -9.36 -5.88
CA ILE A 177 3.79 -9.12 -4.43
C ILE A 177 3.05 -7.85 -3.99
N CYS A 178 3.01 -6.84 -4.84
CA CYS A 178 2.27 -5.60 -4.61
C CYS A 178 0.79 -5.78 -4.94
N GLY A 179 0.51 -6.51 -6.04
CA GLY A 179 -0.83 -6.83 -6.54
C GLY A 179 -1.71 -7.61 -5.58
N GLN A 180 -1.15 -8.28 -4.55
CA GLN A 180 -1.95 -8.91 -3.49
C GLN A 180 -2.87 -7.93 -2.73
N CYS A 181 -2.53 -6.63 -2.74
CA CYS A 181 -3.25 -5.59 -2.01
C CYS A 181 -3.60 -4.38 -2.89
N HIS A 182 -2.79 -4.09 -3.90
CA HIS A 182 -2.98 -2.96 -4.82
C HIS A 182 -3.76 -3.41 -6.05
N LEU A 183 -5.05 -3.73 -5.85
CA LEU A 183 -5.97 -4.25 -6.87
C LEU A 183 -7.40 -3.80 -6.56
N GLY A 184 -8.28 -4.01 -7.53
CA GLY A 184 -9.72 -3.78 -7.37
C GLY A 184 -10.17 -2.37 -7.74
N PRO A 185 -11.46 -2.07 -7.60
CA PRO A 185 -12.07 -0.91 -8.24
C PRO A 185 -11.62 0.45 -7.67
N ASP A 186 -11.10 0.49 -6.44
CA ASP A 186 -10.75 1.74 -5.76
C ASP A 186 -9.26 2.10 -5.84
N HIS A 187 -8.40 1.12 -6.16
CA HIS A 187 -6.96 1.31 -6.31
C HIS A 187 -6.31 0.24 -7.21
N PRO A 188 -6.71 0.20 -8.50
CA PRO A 188 -6.36 -0.85 -9.46
C PRO A 188 -4.93 -0.71 -10.00
N GLN A 189 -3.93 -0.52 -9.12
CA GLN A 189 -2.56 -0.27 -9.59
C GLN A 189 -1.95 -1.49 -10.27
N SER A 190 -2.31 -2.71 -9.83
CA SER A 190 -1.85 -3.94 -10.48
C SER A 190 -2.37 -4.03 -11.90
N GLU A 191 -3.67 -3.86 -12.07
CA GLU A 191 -4.36 -3.94 -13.36
C GLU A 191 -3.88 -2.84 -14.32
N ILE A 192 -3.69 -1.61 -13.81
CA ILE A 192 -3.11 -0.50 -14.59
C ILE A 192 -1.69 -0.85 -15.06
N TYR A 193 -0.87 -1.44 -14.17
CA TYR A 193 0.48 -1.85 -14.52
C TYR A 193 0.48 -2.91 -15.61
N GLU A 194 -0.37 -3.94 -15.49
CA GLU A 194 -0.46 -5.04 -16.45
C GLU A 194 -0.78 -4.56 -17.87
N GLU A 195 -1.65 -3.56 -18.01
CA GLU A 195 -2.01 -2.96 -19.29
C GLU A 195 -1.01 -1.90 -19.79
N SER A 196 -0.10 -1.44 -18.94
CA SER A 196 0.93 -0.47 -19.33
C SER A 196 1.99 -1.12 -20.24
N ALA A 197 2.71 -0.32 -21.02
CA ALA A 197 3.85 -0.80 -21.81
C ALA A 197 4.90 -1.50 -20.94
N HIS A 198 5.08 -1.07 -19.68
CA HIS A 198 5.99 -1.72 -18.73
C HIS A 198 5.50 -3.10 -18.30
N GLY A 199 4.20 -3.24 -18.04
CA GLY A 199 3.59 -4.52 -17.70
C GLY A 199 3.61 -5.49 -18.88
N VAL A 200 3.31 -5.02 -20.09
CA VAL A 200 3.44 -5.83 -21.32
C VAL A 200 4.87 -6.37 -21.48
N MET A 201 5.88 -5.53 -21.27
CA MET A 201 7.29 -5.97 -21.29
C MET A 201 7.59 -7.01 -20.21
N TYR A 202 7.05 -6.80 -18.99
CA TYR A 202 7.20 -7.78 -17.92
C TYR A 202 6.59 -9.13 -18.26
N HIS A 203 5.38 -9.18 -18.81
CA HIS A 203 4.70 -10.42 -19.18
C HIS A 203 5.35 -11.14 -20.36
N THR A 204 5.96 -10.41 -21.29
CA THR A 204 6.57 -11.00 -22.48
C THR A 204 8.04 -11.38 -22.29
N GLU A 205 8.78 -10.69 -21.44
CA GLU A 205 10.22 -10.83 -21.32
C GLU A 205 10.70 -11.11 -19.91
N GLY A 206 9.84 -10.99 -18.89
CA GLY A 206 10.20 -11.04 -17.47
C GLY A 206 10.92 -12.30 -17.02
N ASP A 207 10.66 -13.43 -17.67
CA ASP A 207 11.35 -14.70 -17.36
C ASP A 207 12.86 -14.65 -17.69
N LYS A 208 13.29 -13.73 -18.54
CA LYS A 208 14.67 -13.54 -18.94
C LYS A 208 15.43 -12.56 -18.05
N TRP A 209 14.73 -11.85 -17.13
CA TRP A 209 15.32 -10.79 -16.34
C TRP A 209 16.14 -11.32 -15.17
N ASN A 210 17.14 -10.55 -14.74
CA ASN A 210 18.01 -10.90 -13.60
C ASN A 210 17.37 -10.47 -12.28
N TRP A 211 16.41 -11.23 -11.81
CA TRP A 211 15.67 -10.97 -10.58
C TRP A 211 16.52 -10.99 -9.31
N ASP A 212 17.63 -11.76 -9.31
CA ASP A 212 18.47 -12.00 -8.14
C ASP A 212 19.67 -11.04 -8.04
N GLN A 213 19.73 -10.00 -8.91
CA GLN A 213 20.78 -8.98 -8.80
C GLN A 213 20.81 -8.39 -7.38
N LYS A 214 22.00 -8.19 -6.83
CA LYS A 214 22.18 -7.68 -5.47
C LYS A 214 21.46 -6.34 -5.27
N PRO A 215 20.90 -6.08 -4.06
CA PRO A 215 20.28 -4.80 -3.73
C PRO A 215 21.21 -3.61 -4.05
N GLY A 216 20.66 -2.56 -4.65
CA GLY A 216 21.41 -1.37 -5.05
C GLY A 216 22.29 -1.52 -6.29
N ARG A 217 22.22 -2.67 -6.99
CA ARG A 217 22.99 -2.92 -8.22
C ARG A 217 22.14 -3.21 -9.46
N LEU A 218 20.82 -3.00 -9.37
CA LEU A 218 19.94 -3.15 -10.51
C LEU A 218 20.24 -2.10 -11.59
N THR A 219 20.28 -2.57 -12.83
CA THR A 219 20.49 -1.75 -14.03
C THR A 219 19.41 -2.07 -15.07
N VAL A 220 19.36 -1.30 -16.14
CA VAL A 220 18.51 -1.56 -17.32
C VAL A 220 18.83 -2.87 -18.02
N ASN A 221 20.05 -3.40 -17.86
CA ASN A 221 20.44 -4.70 -18.42
C ASN A 221 19.88 -5.87 -17.59
N ASP A 222 19.66 -5.66 -16.30
CA ASP A 222 19.03 -6.66 -15.41
C ASP A 222 17.53 -6.68 -15.58
N MET A 223 16.92 -5.49 -15.70
CA MET A 223 15.47 -5.29 -15.82
C MET A 223 15.19 -4.20 -16.88
N PRO A 224 14.95 -4.60 -18.15
CA PRO A 224 14.72 -3.66 -19.27
C PRO A 224 13.47 -2.80 -19.13
N ALA A 225 12.51 -3.21 -18.29
CA ALA A 225 11.37 -2.38 -17.91
C ALA A 225 11.20 -2.40 -16.37
N PRO A 226 10.71 -1.29 -15.78
CA PRO A 226 10.53 -1.22 -14.33
C PRO A 226 9.30 -2.02 -13.88
N THR A 227 9.37 -2.57 -12.67
CA THR A 227 8.23 -3.08 -11.90
C THR A 227 7.81 -2.08 -10.84
N CYS A 228 6.75 -2.39 -10.08
CA CYS A 228 6.34 -1.60 -8.93
C CYS A 228 7.51 -1.36 -7.96
N ALA A 229 8.25 -2.42 -7.64
CA ALA A 229 9.40 -2.33 -6.76
C ALA A 229 10.52 -1.46 -7.35
N THR A 230 10.78 -1.51 -8.65
CA THR A 230 11.81 -0.69 -9.32
C THR A 230 11.50 0.79 -9.18
N CYS A 231 10.26 1.18 -9.43
CA CYS A 231 9.82 2.57 -9.30
C CYS A 231 9.81 3.04 -7.84
N HIS A 232 9.27 2.24 -6.91
CA HIS A 232 8.94 2.72 -5.57
C HIS A 232 9.96 2.37 -4.48
N MET A 233 10.73 1.30 -4.62
CA MET A 233 11.54 0.76 -3.52
C MET A 233 12.97 0.38 -3.88
N SER A 234 13.18 -0.31 -5.01
CA SER A 234 14.49 -0.85 -5.36
C SER A 234 15.52 0.24 -5.62
N GLY A 235 16.79 -0.08 -5.34
CA GLY A 235 17.90 0.72 -5.84
C GLY A 235 18.03 0.53 -7.34
N PHE A 236 17.92 1.64 -8.10
CA PHE A 236 18.00 1.65 -9.56
C PHE A 236 18.56 2.98 -10.03
N GLY A 237 19.51 2.96 -10.95
CA GLY A 237 20.24 4.16 -11.34
C GLY A 237 20.94 4.80 -10.14
N ASN A 238 20.66 6.08 -9.90
CA ASN A 238 21.22 6.85 -8.76
C ASN A 238 20.35 6.78 -7.49
N GLN A 239 19.21 6.05 -7.52
CA GLN A 239 18.34 5.90 -6.35
C GLN A 239 18.72 4.67 -5.52
N GLY A 240 18.91 4.86 -4.22
CA GLY A 240 19.11 3.77 -3.27
C GLY A 240 17.83 3.00 -2.95
N THR A 241 17.96 1.76 -2.45
CA THR A 241 16.82 0.98 -1.93
C THR A 241 16.15 1.69 -0.76
N THR A 242 14.84 1.64 -0.70
CA THR A 242 14.04 2.21 0.40
C THR A 242 12.88 1.29 0.78
N HIS A 243 12.55 1.25 2.08
CA HIS A 243 11.33 0.65 2.61
C HIS A 243 10.26 1.71 2.98
N ASP A 244 10.53 2.98 2.72
CA ASP A 244 9.51 4.01 2.68
C ASP A 244 8.92 4.10 1.26
N VAL A 245 7.80 3.41 1.05
CA VAL A 245 7.07 3.38 -0.24
C VAL A 245 6.56 4.76 -0.66
N GLY A 246 6.52 5.71 0.25
CA GLY A 246 6.12 7.09 -0.01
C GLY A 246 7.26 8.00 -0.45
N LYS A 247 8.52 7.59 -0.31
CA LYS A 247 9.70 8.45 -0.53
C LYS A 247 9.75 9.09 -1.91
N ARG A 248 9.32 8.36 -2.94
CA ARG A 248 9.36 8.79 -4.34
C ARG A 248 8.00 9.28 -4.86
N LEU A 249 7.05 9.56 -3.96
CA LEU A 249 5.72 10.05 -4.31
C LEU A 249 5.62 11.56 -4.11
N SER A 250 4.94 12.24 -5.04
CA SER A 250 4.75 13.69 -5.01
C SER A 250 3.35 14.14 -4.58
N LYS A 251 2.33 13.28 -4.70
CA LYS A 251 0.94 13.64 -4.41
C LYS A 251 0.23 12.61 -3.53
N PHE A 252 -0.81 13.05 -2.84
CA PHE A 252 -1.77 12.19 -2.12
C PHE A 252 -2.92 11.77 -3.06
N LEU A 253 -2.66 10.83 -3.98
CA LEU A 253 -3.66 10.41 -4.98
C LEU A 253 -4.84 9.63 -4.38
N PHE A 254 -4.67 8.98 -3.23
CA PHE A 254 -5.75 8.31 -2.50
C PHE A 254 -6.79 9.27 -1.88
N ALA A 255 -6.46 10.54 -1.72
CA ALA A 255 -7.39 11.52 -1.20
C ALA A 255 -8.51 11.81 -2.21
N ALA A 256 -9.71 12.14 -1.71
CA ALA A 256 -10.82 12.54 -2.56
C ALA A 256 -10.40 13.70 -3.47
N VAL A 257 -9.96 14.80 -2.89
CA VAL A 257 -9.26 15.90 -3.59
C VAL A 257 -7.77 15.75 -3.33
N SER A 258 -7.03 15.41 -4.36
CA SER A 258 -5.58 15.17 -4.27
C SER A 258 -4.82 16.48 -4.07
N SER A 259 -3.82 16.45 -3.19
CA SER A 259 -2.90 17.55 -2.93
C SER A 259 -1.45 17.12 -3.07
N ASN A 260 -0.55 18.08 -3.11
CA ASN A 260 0.87 17.82 -3.04
C ASN A 260 1.25 17.31 -1.65
N ARG A 261 2.24 16.42 -1.60
CA ARG A 261 2.89 16.01 -0.35
C ARG A 261 3.85 17.10 0.12
N SER A 262 4.23 17.14 1.39
CA SER A 262 5.22 18.14 1.87
C SER A 262 6.59 17.98 1.20
N ASN A 263 6.93 16.76 0.76
CA ASN A 263 8.14 16.45 -0.02
C ASN A 263 7.86 16.37 -1.55
N TYR A 264 6.94 17.18 -2.07
CA TYR A 264 6.49 17.09 -3.46
C TYR A 264 7.65 17.15 -4.48
N ILE A 265 8.57 18.11 -4.30
CA ILE A 265 9.68 18.32 -5.24
C ILE A 265 10.63 17.12 -5.17
N GLU A 266 11.10 16.78 -3.99
CA GLU A 266 12.06 15.69 -3.76
C GLU A 266 11.48 14.35 -4.22
N GLY A 267 10.22 14.07 -3.91
CA GLY A 267 9.54 12.83 -4.31
C GLY A 267 9.39 12.75 -5.82
N ARG A 268 9.07 13.87 -6.49
CA ARG A 268 8.94 13.92 -7.95
C ARG A 268 10.29 13.73 -8.65
N GLU A 269 11.31 14.45 -8.22
CA GLU A 269 12.65 14.34 -8.81
C GLU A 269 13.27 12.94 -8.57
N ALA A 270 13.04 12.34 -7.41
CA ALA A 270 13.46 10.98 -7.15
C ALA A 270 12.77 9.97 -8.09
N MET A 271 11.48 10.13 -8.40
CA MET A 271 10.80 9.27 -9.36
C MET A 271 11.23 9.54 -10.80
N LYS A 272 11.37 10.81 -11.20
CA LYS A 272 11.89 11.20 -12.52
C LYS A 272 13.26 10.60 -12.79
N SER A 273 14.13 10.54 -11.78
CA SER A 273 15.47 9.97 -11.94
C SER A 273 15.45 8.47 -12.23
N ILE A 274 14.39 7.74 -11.79
CA ILE A 274 14.19 6.35 -12.22
C ILE A 274 13.81 6.32 -13.70
N CYS A 275 12.85 7.15 -14.12
CA CYS A 275 12.41 7.25 -15.52
C CYS A 275 13.56 7.59 -16.48
N ALA A 276 14.44 8.49 -16.07
CA ALA A 276 15.57 8.99 -16.87
C ALA A 276 16.64 7.92 -17.20
N ASN A 277 16.59 6.74 -16.58
CA ASN A 277 17.45 5.63 -17.00
C ASN A 277 17.07 5.07 -18.39
N CYS A 278 15.84 5.34 -18.88
CA CYS A 278 15.33 4.82 -20.15
C CYS A 278 14.71 5.94 -21.02
N HIS A 279 14.17 6.99 -20.43
CA HIS A 279 13.40 8.03 -21.10
C HIS A 279 14.09 9.38 -21.04
N SER A 280 13.92 10.21 -22.09
CA SER A 280 14.41 11.60 -22.07
C SER A 280 13.63 12.46 -21.08
N ASP A 281 14.28 13.49 -20.54
CA ASP A 281 13.66 14.44 -19.61
C ASP A 281 12.39 15.05 -20.20
N LYS A 282 12.40 15.44 -21.48
CA LYS A 282 11.23 16.00 -22.16
C LYS A 282 10.05 15.03 -22.18
N PHE A 283 10.28 13.73 -22.38
CA PHE A 283 9.24 12.72 -22.34
C PHE A 283 8.64 12.63 -20.92
N VAL A 284 9.51 12.58 -19.90
CA VAL A 284 9.12 12.48 -18.51
C VAL A 284 8.36 13.71 -18.04
N ASP A 285 8.81 14.91 -18.40
CA ASP A 285 8.13 16.18 -18.07
C ASP A 285 6.74 16.26 -18.72
N ASN A 286 6.62 15.89 -19.98
CA ASN A 286 5.33 15.86 -20.68
C ASN A 286 4.37 14.84 -20.06
N PHE A 287 4.89 13.69 -19.63
CA PHE A 287 4.11 12.68 -18.92
C PHE A 287 3.53 13.26 -17.61
N TYR A 288 4.36 13.88 -16.78
CA TYR A 288 3.90 14.48 -15.53
C TYR A 288 2.93 15.65 -15.75
N ALA A 289 3.14 16.49 -16.75
CA ALA A 289 2.22 17.58 -17.09
C ALA A 289 0.82 17.04 -17.41
N ARG A 290 0.74 15.96 -18.19
CA ARG A 290 -0.56 15.29 -18.49
C ARG A 290 -1.20 14.68 -17.25
N ALA A 291 -0.43 13.96 -16.43
CA ALA A 291 -0.94 13.35 -15.20
C ALA A 291 -1.45 14.40 -14.20
N ASP A 292 -0.74 15.52 -14.07
CA ASP A 292 -1.17 16.66 -13.25
C ASP A 292 -2.45 17.30 -13.78
N SER A 293 -2.61 17.40 -15.10
CA SER A 293 -3.84 17.95 -15.73
C SER A 293 -5.05 17.04 -15.46
N VAL A 294 -4.91 15.73 -15.61
CA VAL A 294 -5.97 14.76 -15.27
C VAL A 294 -6.34 14.88 -13.79
N THR A 295 -5.34 14.94 -12.90
CA THR A 295 -5.59 15.08 -11.46
C THR A 295 -6.34 16.37 -11.13
N SER A 296 -5.98 17.48 -11.77
CA SER A 296 -6.66 18.77 -11.58
C SER A 296 -8.12 18.72 -12.06
N PHE A 297 -8.35 18.08 -13.20
CA PHE A 297 -9.71 17.84 -13.71
C PHE A 297 -10.56 17.02 -12.73
N VAL A 298 -10.04 15.86 -12.29
CA VAL A 298 -10.73 14.99 -11.33
C VAL A 298 -11.02 15.74 -10.02
N ASN A 299 -10.02 16.46 -9.49
CA ASN A 299 -10.18 17.27 -8.29
C ASN A 299 -11.33 18.28 -8.42
N SER A 300 -11.47 18.92 -9.60
CA SER A 300 -12.57 19.89 -9.84
C SER A 300 -13.94 19.21 -9.73
N LYS A 301 -14.08 18.00 -10.29
CA LYS A 301 -15.35 17.25 -10.28
C LYS A 301 -15.71 16.68 -8.92
N VAL A 302 -14.72 16.14 -8.21
CA VAL A 302 -14.88 15.68 -6.82
C VAL A 302 -15.22 16.85 -5.89
N SER A 303 -14.59 18.01 -6.08
CA SER A 303 -14.92 19.22 -5.30
C SER A 303 -16.36 19.70 -5.56
N GLU A 304 -16.84 19.58 -6.79
CA GLU A 304 -18.24 19.86 -7.15
C GLU A 304 -19.19 18.89 -6.41
N ALA A 305 -18.91 17.59 -6.42
CA ALA A 305 -19.67 16.58 -5.68
C ALA A 305 -19.68 16.86 -4.17
N ASN A 306 -18.53 17.19 -3.59
CA ASN A 306 -18.42 17.54 -2.16
C ASN A 306 -19.25 18.76 -1.79
N LYS A 307 -19.33 19.78 -2.66
CA LYS A 307 -20.20 20.96 -2.44
C LYS A 307 -21.68 20.57 -2.41
N ILE A 308 -22.11 19.67 -3.30
CA ILE A 308 -23.50 19.17 -3.33
C ILE A 308 -23.80 18.43 -2.01
N MET A 309 -22.97 17.50 -1.59
CA MET A 309 -23.14 16.72 -0.36
C MET A 309 -23.17 17.64 0.88
N THR A 310 -22.22 18.57 0.98
CA THR A 310 -22.16 19.54 2.07
C THR A 310 -23.42 20.42 2.11
N GLY A 311 -23.94 20.81 0.96
CA GLY A 311 -25.19 21.54 0.85
C GLY A 311 -26.39 20.75 1.40
N LEU A 312 -26.54 19.48 0.98
CA LEU A 312 -27.62 18.62 1.47
C LEU A 312 -27.58 18.42 2.99
N VAL A 313 -26.38 18.24 3.56
CA VAL A 313 -26.22 18.15 5.02
C VAL A 313 -26.55 19.47 5.71
N LYS A 314 -26.06 20.59 5.18
CA LYS A 314 -26.30 21.92 5.75
C LYS A 314 -27.79 22.28 5.76
N ASP A 315 -28.52 21.92 4.70
CA ASP A 315 -29.96 22.17 4.53
C ASP A 315 -30.80 21.17 5.34
N GLY A 316 -30.19 20.23 6.11
CA GLY A 316 -30.89 19.23 6.91
C GLY A 316 -31.61 18.15 6.10
N ILE A 317 -31.31 18.05 4.81
CA ILE A 317 -31.97 17.10 3.88
C ILE A 317 -31.45 15.68 4.08
N ILE A 318 -30.14 15.53 4.40
CA ILE A 318 -29.50 14.26 4.75
C ILE A 318 -28.73 14.39 6.05
N SER A 319 -28.50 13.27 6.74
CA SER A 319 -27.70 13.24 7.94
C SER A 319 -26.20 13.37 7.62
N LYS A 320 -25.38 13.72 8.63
CA LYS A 320 -23.91 13.73 8.50
C LYS A 320 -23.32 12.33 8.45
N LYS A 321 -24.08 11.30 8.85
CA LYS A 321 -23.58 9.94 8.93
C LYS A 321 -23.47 9.35 7.53
N PRO A 322 -22.30 8.87 7.13
CA PRO A 322 -22.11 8.27 5.82
C PRO A 322 -22.98 7.02 5.61
N PHE A 323 -23.30 6.72 4.37
CA PHE A 323 -23.98 5.50 3.94
C PHE A 323 -25.40 5.25 4.48
N GLU A 324 -26.06 6.28 5.03
CA GLU A 324 -27.49 6.19 5.41
C GLU A 324 -28.45 6.49 4.25
N ASN A 325 -27.96 7.10 3.17
CA ASN A 325 -28.74 7.51 2.01
C ASN A 325 -28.07 7.09 0.71
N GLN A 326 -28.85 6.77 -0.32
CA GLN A 326 -28.33 6.41 -1.64
C GLN A 326 -27.33 7.42 -2.19
N VAL A 327 -27.62 8.72 -2.02
CA VAL A 327 -26.75 9.81 -2.49
C VAL A 327 -25.34 9.75 -1.89
N SER A 328 -25.19 9.19 -0.68
CA SER A 328 -23.88 8.99 -0.05
C SER A 328 -23.06 7.91 -0.76
N PHE A 329 -23.69 6.83 -1.22
CA PHE A 329 -23.02 5.80 -2.02
C PHE A 329 -22.62 6.35 -3.39
N THR A 330 -23.50 7.07 -4.07
CA THR A 330 -23.20 7.71 -5.36
C THR A 330 -21.98 8.66 -5.24
N ALA A 331 -21.95 9.49 -4.20
CA ALA A 331 -20.84 10.40 -3.94
C ALA A 331 -19.54 9.64 -3.59
N PHE A 332 -19.66 8.53 -2.86
CA PHE A 332 -18.51 7.69 -2.51
C PHE A 332 -17.91 7.02 -3.75
N ASP A 333 -18.71 6.37 -4.58
CA ASP A 333 -18.26 5.71 -5.80
C ASP A 333 -17.57 6.69 -6.76
N LEU A 334 -18.13 7.90 -6.88
CA LEU A 334 -17.59 8.97 -7.72
C LEU A 334 -16.12 9.27 -7.41
N TRP A 335 -15.79 9.47 -6.13
CA TRP A 335 -14.41 9.85 -5.78
C TRP A 335 -13.53 8.66 -5.41
N HIS A 336 -14.10 7.65 -4.73
CA HIS A 336 -13.34 6.54 -4.16
C HIS A 336 -12.95 5.53 -5.24
N TYR A 337 -13.86 5.21 -6.15
CA TYR A 337 -13.56 4.32 -7.28
C TYR A 337 -13.07 5.14 -8.47
N TYR A 338 -13.95 5.82 -9.15
CA TYR A 338 -13.66 6.43 -10.45
C TYR A 338 -12.64 7.57 -10.39
N GLY A 339 -12.74 8.43 -9.38
CA GLY A 339 -11.79 9.52 -9.20
C GLY A 339 -10.37 9.02 -8.88
N ARG A 340 -10.22 8.00 -8.04
CA ARG A 340 -8.92 7.39 -7.76
C ARG A 340 -8.36 6.69 -8.99
N THR A 341 -9.17 5.86 -9.64
CA THR A 341 -8.80 5.11 -10.83
C THR A 341 -8.27 6.00 -11.94
N ALA A 342 -8.97 7.11 -12.25
CA ALA A 342 -8.49 8.08 -13.24
C ALA A 342 -7.11 8.66 -12.90
N LYS A 343 -6.89 9.01 -11.62
CA LYS A 343 -5.62 9.57 -11.15
C LYS A 343 -4.48 8.55 -11.19
N PHE A 344 -4.75 7.32 -10.76
CA PHE A 344 -3.76 6.24 -10.84
C PHE A 344 -3.44 5.88 -12.29
N GLY A 345 -4.44 5.74 -13.15
CA GLY A 345 -4.25 5.52 -14.59
C GLY A 345 -3.34 6.57 -15.21
N ALA A 346 -3.54 7.85 -14.86
CA ALA A 346 -2.72 8.95 -15.36
C ALA A 346 -1.26 8.88 -14.91
N TYR A 347 -1.00 8.52 -13.65
CA TYR A 347 0.36 8.43 -13.10
C TYR A 347 1.07 7.10 -13.40
N MET A 348 0.34 6.08 -13.85
CA MET A 348 0.88 4.74 -14.13
C MET A 348 0.70 4.31 -15.58
N GLN A 349 0.36 5.25 -16.48
CA GLN A 349 0.29 5.05 -17.95
C GLN A 349 -0.83 4.12 -18.44
N GLY A 350 -1.88 3.93 -17.66
CA GLY A 350 -3.08 3.16 -18.05
C GLY A 350 -4.13 4.07 -18.69
N ALA A 351 -4.10 4.25 -20.01
CA ALA A 351 -5.01 5.16 -20.72
C ALA A 351 -6.49 4.74 -20.58
N ASP A 352 -6.76 3.45 -20.58
CA ASP A 352 -8.10 2.88 -20.40
C ASP A 352 -8.65 3.20 -19.00
N TYR A 353 -7.80 3.09 -17.98
CA TYR A 353 -8.12 3.44 -16.60
C TYR A 353 -8.31 4.95 -16.39
N VAL A 354 -7.65 5.80 -17.20
CA VAL A 354 -7.98 7.23 -17.21
C VAL A 354 -9.38 7.46 -17.79
N GLN A 355 -9.70 6.84 -18.93
CA GLN A 355 -10.90 7.13 -19.72
C GLN A 355 -12.11 6.31 -19.26
N TRP A 356 -12.10 5.00 -19.51
CA TRP A 356 -13.31 4.17 -19.42
C TRP A 356 -13.58 3.65 -18.01
N HIS A 357 -12.54 3.44 -17.20
CA HIS A 357 -12.66 3.07 -15.81
C HIS A 357 -12.58 4.26 -14.85
N GLY A 358 -12.25 5.45 -15.35
CA GLY A 358 -12.02 6.65 -14.55
C GLY A 358 -12.93 7.82 -14.90
N VAL A 359 -12.52 8.67 -15.86
CA VAL A 359 -13.18 9.96 -16.15
C VAL A 359 -14.60 9.80 -16.64
N TYR A 360 -14.87 8.86 -17.55
CA TYR A 360 -16.22 8.67 -18.08
C TYR A 360 -17.24 8.29 -16.97
N PRO A 361 -17.02 7.23 -16.18
CA PRO A 361 -17.95 6.90 -15.10
C PRO A 361 -17.99 7.96 -13.99
N LEU A 362 -16.89 8.66 -13.69
CA LEU A 362 -16.89 9.79 -12.75
C LEU A 362 -17.87 10.88 -13.17
N LEU A 363 -17.88 11.26 -14.46
CA LEU A 363 -18.82 12.25 -15.00
C LEU A 363 -20.27 11.74 -14.98
N LYS A 364 -20.48 10.45 -15.26
CA LYS A 364 -21.78 9.80 -15.18
C LYS A 364 -22.34 9.83 -13.75
N GLU A 365 -21.51 9.45 -12.76
CA GLU A 365 -21.92 9.49 -11.35
C GLU A 365 -22.13 10.93 -10.84
N LEU A 366 -21.35 11.91 -11.31
CA LEU A 366 -21.58 13.31 -10.98
C LEU A 366 -22.96 13.80 -11.49
N ASN A 367 -23.33 13.40 -12.70
CA ASN A 367 -24.64 13.75 -13.25
C ASN A 367 -25.78 13.07 -12.48
N LYS A 368 -25.62 11.79 -12.11
CA LYS A 368 -26.55 11.05 -11.26
C LYS A 368 -26.70 11.73 -9.89
N LEU A 369 -25.59 12.08 -9.22
CA LEU A 369 -25.58 12.79 -7.94
C LEU A 369 -26.35 14.11 -8.00
N LYS A 370 -26.21 14.89 -9.09
CA LYS A 370 -26.99 16.12 -9.31
C LYS A 370 -28.48 15.86 -9.36
N GLY A 371 -28.90 14.82 -10.08
CA GLY A 371 -30.31 14.41 -10.19
C GLY A 371 -30.88 13.96 -8.86
N GLU A 372 -30.17 13.10 -8.13
CA GLU A 372 -30.57 12.65 -6.79
C GLU A 372 -30.70 13.82 -5.80
N ALA A 373 -29.74 14.74 -5.80
CA ALA A 373 -29.75 15.91 -4.93
C ALA A 373 -30.92 16.84 -5.25
N ALA A 374 -31.25 17.04 -6.53
CA ALA A 374 -32.41 17.84 -6.95
C ALA A 374 -33.72 17.19 -6.49
N ALA A 375 -33.89 15.89 -6.65
CA ALA A 375 -35.05 15.14 -6.21
C ALA A 375 -35.26 15.23 -4.67
N LEU A 376 -34.19 15.08 -3.91
CA LEU A 376 -34.19 15.18 -2.44
C LEU A 376 -34.61 16.59 -1.99
N ARG A 377 -34.12 17.67 -2.62
CA ARG A 377 -34.54 19.04 -2.32
C ARG A 377 -35.98 19.27 -2.65
N ALA A 378 -36.47 18.77 -3.78
CA ALA A 378 -37.88 18.93 -4.19
C ALA A 378 -38.85 18.20 -3.23
N SER A 379 -38.48 17.02 -2.74
CA SER A 379 -39.30 16.28 -1.75
C SER A 379 -39.31 16.97 -0.38
N HIS A 380 -38.15 17.46 0.07
CA HIS A 380 -38.01 18.18 1.34
C HIS A 380 -38.82 19.47 1.35
N GLY A 381 -38.77 20.24 0.27
CA GLY A 381 -39.59 21.47 0.14
C GLY A 381 -41.09 21.24 0.07
N LYS A 382 -41.58 20.07 -0.33
CA LYS A 382 -43.00 19.70 -0.31
C LYS A 382 -43.49 19.28 1.08
N GLY A 383 -42.59 18.68 1.91
CA GLY A 383 -42.94 18.29 3.29
C GLY A 383 -42.94 19.46 4.29
N ALA A 384 -42.38 20.60 3.93
CA ALA A 384 -42.30 21.80 4.77
C ALA A 384 -43.46 22.80 4.56
N ARG A 385 -44.52 22.44 3.83
CA ARG A 385 -45.76 23.28 3.75
C ARG A 385 -46.70 22.87 4.88
N PRO A 386 -47.08 23.81 5.75
CA PRO A 386 -48.04 23.59 6.85
C PRO A 386 -49.42 23.19 6.36
#